data_d17b2030c23d8772175bd7980837f15e
#
_entry.id   d17b2030c23d8772175bd7980837f15e
#
_cell.length_a   1.000
_cell.length_b   1.000
_cell.length_c   1.000
_cell.angle_alpha   90.00
_cell.angle_beta   90.00
_cell.angle_gamma   90.00
#
_symmetry.space_group_name_H-M   'P 1'
#
loop_
_entity.id
_entity.type
_entity.pdbx_description
1 polymer ?
#
loop_
_entity_poly.entity_id
_entity_poly.type
_entity_poly.pdbx_seq_one_letter_code
_entity_poly.pdbx_strand_id
1 'polypeptide(L)'
;MDFERIESLYEMAARELPNLHLKGLQMHIGSQLTQAKPFLEAVRKVAPLAASLKEKHGIEFFSIGGGIGIVYQGTLDSGVQEWWNEDCAQLTLSTYAQAVVPTLQPLGLHIIVEPGRLIVGNAGTLITRCLYEKNGKAKTFKIVDAGMNDLIRPALYQGYHEIIPVREHPSGSCITADVVGPICESGDFLAQNRDMPDVRQGELLAVLSAGAYGFSMSSNYNSRPMAEEVLVDGDQWNVIRSRQSWEDLIRGESIPE
;
A
#
# COMPACT_ATOMS: atom_id res chain seq x y z
N MET A 1 22.13 -4.37 -6.09
CA MET A 1 23.53 -4.88 -6.11
C MET A 1 23.52 -6.23 -6.80
N ASP A 2 24.52 -6.49 -7.60
CA ASP A 2 24.65 -7.75 -8.30
C ASP A 2 24.99 -8.88 -7.33
N PHE A 3 24.22 -9.96 -7.35
CA PHE A 3 24.30 -11.05 -6.37
C PHE A 3 25.70 -11.69 -6.32
N GLU A 4 26.33 -11.88 -7.47
CA GLU A 4 27.64 -12.52 -7.59
C GLU A 4 28.79 -11.67 -7.00
N ARG A 5 28.57 -10.38 -6.79
CA ARG A 5 29.57 -9.45 -6.25
C ARG A 5 29.49 -9.27 -4.74
N ILE A 6 28.45 -9.78 -4.09
CA ILE A 6 28.22 -9.50 -2.67
C ILE A 6 29.36 -10.00 -1.82
N GLU A 7 29.80 -11.24 -2.02
CA GLU A 7 30.86 -11.85 -1.21
C GLU A 7 32.21 -11.10 -1.35
N SER A 8 32.59 -10.75 -2.58
CA SER A 8 33.81 -9.98 -2.82
C SER A 8 33.76 -8.56 -2.22
N LEU A 9 32.58 -7.97 -2.15
CA LEU A 9 32.40 -6.67 -1.49
C LEU A 9 32.52 -6.76 0.02
N TYR A 10 32.06 -7.84 0.64
CA TYR A 10 32.29 -8.10 2.06
C TYR A 10 33.78 -8.29 2.35
N GLU A 11 34.50 -9.06 1.54
CA GLU A 11 35.94 -9.25 1.64
C GLU A 11 36.72 -7.93 1.49
N MET A 12 36.36 -7.13 0.49
CA MET A 12 36.96 -5.82 0.26
C MET A 12 36.71 -4.88 1.45
N ALA A 13 35.46 -4.80 1.92
CA ALA A 13 35.13 -3.93 3.05
C ALA A 13 35.83 -4.35 4.34
N ALA A 14 35.93 -5.65 4.60
CA ALA A 14 36.65 -6.16 5.76
C ALA A 14 38.17 -5.81 5.72
N ARG A 15 38.77 -5.79 4.52
CA ARG A 15 40.18 -5.49 4.32
C ARG A 15 40.50 -3.99 4.30
N GLU A 16 39.65 -3.18 3.62
CA GLU A 16 39.98 -1.82 3.25
C GLU A 16 39.20 -0.75 4.03
N LEU A 17 38.14 -1.13 4.70
CA LEU A 17 37.23 -0.21 5.39
C LEU A 17 37.11 -0.52 6.89
N PRO A 18 38.17 -0.29 7.69
CA PRO A 18 38.24 -0.70 9.10
C PRO A 18 37.19 -0.01 9.99
N ASN A 19 36.59 1.09 9.53
CA ASN A 19 35.54 1.81 10.25
C ASN A 19 34.13 1.26 9.96
N LEU A 20 33.98 0.26 9.08
CA LEU A 20 32.71 -0.39 8.77
C LEU A 20 32.60 -1.74 9.46
N HIS A 21 31.44 -1.98 10.07
CA HIS A 21 31.05 -3.28 10.61
C HIS A 21 29.90 -3.84 9.80
N LEU A 22 30.18 -4.85 8.98
CA LEU A 22 29.17 -5.51 8.17
C LEU A 22 28.37 -6.50 9.04
N LYS A 23 27.16 -6.12 9.43
CA LYS A 23 26.36 -6.84 10.42
C LYS A 23 25.32 -7.77 9.83
N GLY A 24 24.98 -7.62 8.58
CA GLY A 24 23.89 -8.41 8.01
C GLY A 24 23.75 -8.32 6.52
N LEU A 25 22.87 -9.13 6.01
CA LEU A 25 22.46 -9.17 4.61
C LEU A 25 20.99 -8.76 4.52
N GLN A 26 20.62 -8.03 3.44
CA GLN A 26 19.25 -7.62 3.17
C GLN A 26 18.87 -7.96 1.73
N MET A 27 17.65 -8.42 1.52
CA MET A 27 17.02 -8.54 0.21
C MET A 27 15.62 -7.92 0.21
N HIS A 28 15.19 -7.44 -0.95
CA HIS A 28 13.80 -7.02 -1.19
C HIS A 28 13.45 -7.38 -2.63
N ILE A 29 12.41 -8.20 -2.84
CA ILE A 29 12.13 -8.81 -4.15
C ILE A 29 10.98 -8.14 -4.90
N GLY A 30 10.36 -7.15 -4.30
CA GLY A 30 9.25 -6.41 -4.93
C GLY A 30 8.16 -6.05 -3.94
N SER A 31 7.11 -5.45 -4.45
CA SER A 31 5.96 -4.97 -3.67
C SER A 31 4.67 -5.63 -4.16
N GLN A 32 3.68 -5.75 -3.29
CA GLN A 32 2.36 -6.32 -3.60
C GLN A 32 2.45 -7.77 -4.10
N LEU A 33 3.26 -8.59 -3.43
CA LEU A 33 3.36 -10.01 -3.69
C LEU A 33 2.26 -10.76 -2.94
N THR A 34 1.42 -11.48 -3.66
CA THR A 34 0.24 -12.16 -3.11
C THR A 34 0.38 -13.67 -3.05
N GLN A 35 1.57 -14.20 -3.33
CA GLN A 35 1.89 -15.63 -3.29
C GLN A 35 3.16 -15.88 -2.48
N ALA A 36 3.22 -17.01 -1.75
CA ALA A 36 4.38 -17.41 -0.96
C ALA A 36 5.58 -17.85 -1.82
N LYS A 37 5.32 -18.41 -3.01
CA LYS A 37 6.34 -19.03 -3.86
C LYS A 37 7.51 -18.09 -4.22
N PRO A 38 7.30 -16.82 -4.65
CA PRO A 38 8.40 -15.91 -4.96
C PRO A 38 9.32 -15.64 -3.76
N PHE A 39 8.74 -15.53 -2.55
CA PHE A 39 9.53 -15.36 -1.33
C PHE A 39 10.37 -16.59 -1.02
N LEU A 40 9.80 -17.79 -1.13
CA LEU A 40 10.51 -19.03 -0.91
C LEU A 40 11.68 -19.21 -1.89
N GLU A 41 11.45 -18.92 -3.17
CA GLU A 41 12.48 -19.00 -4.21
C GLU A 41 13.64 -18.04 -3.93
N ALA A 42 13.33 -16.81 -3.54
CA ALA A 42 14.33 -15.80 -3.19
C ALA A 42 15.12 -16.20 -1.94
N VAL A 43 14.44 -16.64 -0.89
CA VAL A 43 15.08 -17.10 0.35
C VAL A 43 16.01 -18.28 0.06
N ARG A 44 15.55 -19.29 -0.69
CA ARG A 44 16.38 -20.45 -1.07
C ARG A 44 17.62 -20.05 -1.87
N LYS A 45 17.50 -19.06 -2.75
CA LYS A 45 18.63 -18.56 -3.54
C LYS A 45 19.67 -17.83 -2.66
N VAL A 46 19.21 -17.08 -1.68
CA VAL A 46 20.08 -16.22 -0.86
C VAL A 46 20.62 -16.92 0.40
N ALA A 47 19.93 -17.91 0.92
CA ALA A 47 20.32 -18.62 2.16
C ALA A 47 21.76 -19.19 2.13
N PRO A 48 22.26 -19.81 1.05
CA PRO A 48 23.66 -20.27 1.00
C PRO A 48 24.67 -19.13 1.16
N LEU A 49 24.40 -17.97 0.53
CA LEU A 49 25.25 -16.78 0.67
C LEU A 49 25.20 -16.25 2.11
N ALA A 50 24.03 -16.19 2.73
CA ALA A 50 23.89 -15.76 4.11
C ALA A 50 24.66 -16.67 5.07
N ALA A 51 24.66 -17.99 4.84
CA ALA A 51 25.44 -18.95 5.61
C ALA A 51 26.96 -18.71 5.44
N SER A 52 27.44 -18.53 4.20
CA SER A 52 28.86 -18.22 3.92
C SER A 52 29.29 -16.91 4.58
N LEU A 53 28.48 -15.85 4.46
CA LEU A 53 28.80 -14.57 5.10
C LEU A 53 28.79 -14.63 6.63
N LYS A 54 27.92 -15.46 7.23
CA LYS A 54 27.94 -15.71 8.66
C LYS A 54 29.26 -16.37 9.07
N GLU A 55 29.69 -17.40 8.35
CA GLU A 55 30.91 -18.14 8.67
C GLU A 55 32.17 -17.27 8.49
N LYS A 56 32.24 -16.54 7.36
CA LYS A 56 33.44 -15.77 7.00
C LYS A 56 33.54 -14.41 7.68
N HIS A 57 32.41 -13.73 7.86
CA HIS A 57 32.36 -12.31 8.28
C HIS A 57 31.56 -12.10 9.58
N GLY A 58 30.94 -13.13 10.14
CA GLY A 58 30.22 -13.04 11.40
C GLY A 58 28.98 -12.17 11.33
N ILE A 59 28.24 -12.18 10.20
CA ILE A 59 26.99 -11.43 10.14
C ILE A 59 25.99 -11.96 11.17
N GLU A 60 25.20 -11.07 11.74
CA GLU A 60 24.30 -11.35 12.85
C GLU A 60 22.85 -11.49 12.41
N PHE A 61 22.45 -10.81 11.31
CA PHE A 61 21.08 -10.82 10.85
C PHE A 61 20.95 -10.99 9.32
N PHE A 62 19.77 -11.45 8.93
CA PHE A 62 19.33 -11.49 7.54
C PHE A 62 17.93 -10.88 7.44
N SER A 63 17.83 -9.71 6.77
CA SER A 63 16.55 -9.13 6.43
C SER A 63 16.04 -9.72 5.11
N ILE A 64 14.87 -10.31 5.17
CA ILE A 64 14.18 -10.84 3.98
C ILE A 64 13.27 -9.79 3.33
N GLY A 65 13.35 -8.55 3.80
CA GLY A 65 12.61 -7.41 3.26
C GLY A 65 11.13 -7.41 3.59
N GLY A 66 10.41 -6.64 2.82
CA GLY A 66 8.96 -6.53 2.88
C GLY A 66 8.30 -7.07 1.62
N GLY A 67 7.27 -6.36 1.16
CA GLY A 67 6.61 -6.66 -0.11
C GLY A 67 5.39 -7.56 0.00
N ILE A 68 5.04 -8.04 1.20
CA ILE A 68 3.80 -8.80 1.43
C ILE A 68 2.62 -7.93 1.02
N GLY A 69 1.84 -8.44 0.06
CA GLY A 69 0.69 -7.77 -0.51
C GLY A 69 -0.57 -7.85 0.35
N ILE A 70 -1.58 -7.10 -0.08
CA ILE A 70 -2.93 -7.12 0.47
C ILE A 70 -3.94 -7.32 -0.66
N VAL A 71 -5.19 -7.58 -0.29
CA VAL A 71 -6.32 -7.62 -1.22
C VAL A 71 -6.77 -6.20 -1.52
N TYR A 72 -6.86 -5.86 -2.79
CA TYR A 72 -7.44 -4.59 -3.25
C TYR A 72 -8.78 -4.80 -3.96
N GLN A 73 -8.90 -5.86 -4.76
CA GLN A 73 -10.13 -6.23 -5.45
C GLN A 73 -10.84 -7.32 -4.67
N GLY A 74 -12.14 -7.24 -4.53
CA GLY A 74 -12.91 -8.16 -3.69
C GLY A 74 -12.60 -8.01 -2.19
N THR A 75 -12.27 -6.80 -1.74
CA THR A 75 -11.84 -6.55 -0.36
C THR A 75 -12.93 -6.90 0.66
N LEU A 76 -14.20 -6.67 0.32
CA LEU A 76 -15.34 -7.00 1.19
C LEU A 76 -15.51 -8.51 1.33
N ASP A 77 -15.29 -9.26 0.27
CA ASP A 77 -15.42 -10.71 0.26
C ASP A 77 -14.26 -11.39 0.98
N SER A 78 -13.13 -10.69 1.12
CA SER A 78 -11.92 -11.20 1.80
C SER A 78 -12.10 -11.53 3.28
N GLY A 79 -13.14 -11.00 3.92
CA GLY A 79 -13.55 -11.36 5.28
C GLY A 79 -14.42 -12.62 5.37
N VAL A 80 -14.89 -13.15 4.25
CA VAL A 80 -15.68 -14.38 4.20
C VAL A 80 -14.74 -15.58 4.22
N GLN A 81 -14.93 -16.48 5.17
CA GLN A 81 -14.02 -17.61 5.43
C GLN A 81 -13.83 -18.53 4.19
N GLU A 82 -14.81 -18.62 3.31
CA GLU A 82 -14.80 -19.41 2.07
C GLU A 82 -13.90 -18.80 0.98
N TRP A 83 -13.72 -17.49 0.99
CA TRP A 83 -12.90 -16.78 0.01
C TRP A 83 -11.42 -17.18 0.05
N TRP A 84 -10.93 -17.64 1.21
CA TRP A 84 -9.57 -18.14 1.42
C TRP A 84 -9.35 -19.56 0.92
N ASN A 85 -10.41 -20.29 0.61
CA ASN A 85 -10.40 -21.73 0.30
C ASN A 85 -10.45 -22.04 -1.20
N GLU A 86 -10.74 -21.08 -2.05
CA GLU A 86 -10.67 -21.28 -3.48
C GLU A 86 -9.25 -21.09 -3.98
N ASP A 87 -8.85 -21.83 -5.02
CA ASP A 87 -7.51 -22.03 -5.61
C ASP A 87 -6.62 -20.78 -5.84
N CYS A 88 -7.07 -19.61 -5.54
CA CYS A 88 -6.29 -18.40 -5.37
C CYS A 88 -5.61 -18.42 -4.01
N ALA A 89 -4.53 -19.17 -3.87
CA ALA A 89 -3.71 -19.23 -2.66
C ALA A 89 -3.18 -17.83 -2.30
N GLN A 90 -4.03 -17.02 -1.69
CA GLN A 90 -3.61 -15.71 -1.20
C GLN A 90 -2.64 -15.88 -0.05
N LEU A 91 -1.64 -15.03 -0.04
CA LEU A 91 -0.60 -15.03 0.95
C LEU A 91 -1.16 -14.61 2.32
N THR A 92 -1.32 -15.56 3.23
CA THR A 92 -1.55 -15.29 4.64
C THR A 92 -0.22 -15.23 5.39
N LEU A 93 -0.19 -14.64 6.58
CA LEU A 93 1.00 -14.67 7.44
C LEU A 93 1.42 -16.10 7.77
N SER A 94 0.46 -17.01 7.97
CA SER A 94 0.72 -18.42 8.23
C SER A 94 1.38 -19.11 7.03
N THR A 95 0.81 -18.96 5.82
CA THR A 95 1.39 -19.57 4.61
C THR A 95 2.75 -18.97 4.26
N TYR A 96 2.93 -17.68 4.49
CA TYR A 96 4.23 -17.01 4.36
C TYR A 96 5.27 -17.61 5.30
N ALA A 97 4.96 -17.69 6.61
CA ALA A 97 5.86 -18.25 7.59
C ALA A 97 6.18 -19.71 7.32
N GLN A 98 5.19 -20.54 7.00
CA GLN A 98 5.39 -21.94 6.62
C GLN A 98 6.30 -22.12 5.42
N ALA A 99 6.26 -21.19 4.47
CA ALA A 99 7.11 -21.27 3.29
C ALA A 99 8.57 -20.88 3.59
N VAL A 100 8.83 -19.82 4.37
CA VAL A 100 10.19 -19.27 4.49
C VAL A 100 10.95 -19.76 5.73
N VAL A 101 10.27 -20.04 6.85
CA VAL A 101 10.92 -20.41 8.13
C VAL A 101 11.77 -21.68 8.03
N PRO A 102 11.35 -22.76 7.36
CA PRO A 102 12.17 -23.97 7.25
C PRO A 102 13.54 -23.75 6.60
N THR A 103 13.64 -22.78 5.68
CA THR A 103 14.91 -22.44 5.02
C THR A 103 15.75 -21.45 5.86
N LEU A 104 15.10 -20.58 6.63
CA LEU A 104 15.77 -19.54 7.42
C LEU A 104 16.26 -20.03 8.76
N GLN A 105 15.50 -20.90 9.44
CA GLN A 105 15.81 -21.38 10.78
C GLN A 105 17.20 -22.04 10.92
N PRO A 106 17.66 -22.87 9.96
CA PRO A 106 18.99 -23.49 10.03
C PRO A 106 20.16 -22.50 9.96
N LEU A 107 19.93 -21.27 9.44
CA LEU A 107 20.97 -20.25 9.37
C LEU A 107 21.42 -19.75 10.74
N GLY A 108 20.54 -19.85 11.76
CA GLY A 108 20.81 -19.34 13.10
C GLY A 108 21.16 -17.85 13.12
N LEU A 109 20.61 -17.07 12.18
CA LEU A 109 20.68 -15.62 12.10
C LEU A 109 19.43 -15.00 12.71
N HIS A 110 19.52 -13.77 13.18
CA HIS A 110 18.35 -12.96 13.50
C HIS A 110 17.63 -12.59 12.19
N ILE A 111 16.37 -13.01 12.02
CA ILE A 111 15.59 -12.75 10.82
C ILE A 111 14.80 -11.46 11.01
N ILE A 112 14.97 -10.54 10.08
CA ILE A 112 14.24 -9.27 10.03
C ILE A 112 13.24 -9.32 8.87
N VAL A 113 12.02 -8.86 9.11
CA VAL A 113 10.99 -8.60 8.11
C VAL A 113 10.64 -7.11 8.13
N GLU A 114 10.32 -6.56 6.97
CA GLU A 114 10.05 -5.13 6.77
C GLU A 114 8.60 -4.93 6.23
N PRO A 115 7.56 -5.35 6.97
CA PRO A 115 6.19 -5.23 6.50
C PRO A 115 5.78 -3.75 6.49
N GLY A 116 5.26 -3.29 5.37
CA GLY A 116 4.70 -1.94 5.24
C GLY A 116 3.20 -2.02 4.97
N ARG A 117 2.84 -2.26 3.73
CA ARG A 117 1.45 -2.30 3.24
C ARG A 117 0.55 -3.22 4.06
N LEU A 118 1.04 -4.40 4.42
CA LEU A 118 0.29 -5.41 5.17
C LEU A 118 -0.26 -4.88 6.50
N ILE A 119 0.47 -3.96 7.17
CA ILE A 119 0.12 -3.54 8.54
C ILE A 119 -1.20 -2.76 8.57
N VAL A 120 -1.38 -1.82 7.65
CA VAL A 120 -2.52 -0.89 7.68
C VAL A 120 -3.28 -0.78 6.35
N GLY A 121 -2.84 -1.49 5.31
CA GLY A 121 -3.41 -1.33 3.97
C GLY A 121 -4.92 -1.48 3.94
N ASN A 122 -5.44 -2.58 4.44
CA ASN A 122 -6.89 -2.85 4.49
C ASN A 122 -7.59 -2.19 5.69
N ALA A 123 -6.86 -1.63 6.66
CA ALA A 123 -7.45 -0.98 7.83
C ALA A 123 -7.92 0.45 7.53
N GLY A 124 -7.50 1.06 6.42
CA GLY A 124 -7.87 2.43 6.08
C GLY A 124 -8.81 2.53 4.89
N THR A 125 -9.76 3.44 5.00
CA THR A 125 -10.74 3.76 3.96
C THR A 125 -10.78 5.27 3.76
N LEU A 126 -10.75 5.73 2.49
CA LEU A 126 -11.00 7.12 2.16
C LEU A 126 -12.49 7.30 1.91
N ILE A 127 -13.12 8.21 2.66
CA ILE A 127 -14.52 8.58 2.45
C ILE A 127 -14.58 9.82 1.59
N THR A 128 -15.40 9.78 0.54
CA THR A 128 -15.60 10.91 -0.37
C THR A 128 -17.07 11.08 -0.73
N ARG A 129 -17.45 12.28 -1.11
CA ARG A 129 -18.83 12.63 -1.49
C ARG A 129 -18.93 12.82 -2.99
N CYS A 130 -19.93 12.21 -3.59
CA CYS A 130 -20.32 12.51 -4.97
C CYS A 130 -20.91 13.93 -5.04
N LEU A 131 -20.19 14.85 -5.67
CA LEU A 131 -20.63 16.24 -5.83
C LEU A 131 -21.55 16.41 -7.03
N TYR A 132 -21.19 15.79 -8.15
CA TYR A 132 -21.93 15.90 -9.41
C TYR A 132 -21.86 14.59 -10.19
N GLU A 133 -22.87 14.41 -11.03
CA GLU A 133 -22.85 13.43 -12.09
C GLU A 133 -22.80 14.15 -13.45
N LYS A 134 -21.94 13.68 -14.34
CA LYS A 134 -21.86 14.17 -15.69
C LYS A 134 -22.00 13.01 -16.67
N ASN A 135 -23.11 13.00 -17.39
CA ASN A 135 -23.39 12.02 -18.46
C ASN A 135 -22.94 12.56 -19.79
N GLY A 136 -21.79 12.11 -20.28
CA GLY A 136 -21.29 12.40 -21.61
C GLY A 136 -21.78 11.39 -22.65
N LYS A 137 -21.52 11.66 -23.93
CA LYS A 137 -21.88 10.72 -25.04
C LYS A 137 -21.08 9.38 -24.93
N ALA A 138 -19.86 9.43 -24.45
CA ALA A 138 -18.95 8.29 -24.41
C ALA A 138 -18.76 7.70 -23.00
N LYS A 139 -18.89 8.53 -21.95
CA LYS A 139 -18.61 8.15 -20.56
C LYS A 139 -19.52 8.86 -19.58
N THR A 140 -19.79 8.19 -18.47
CA THR A 140 -20.37 8.79 -17.27
C THR A 140 -19.26 9.10 -16.28
N PHE A 141 -19.32 10.27 -15.64
CA PHE A 141 -18.38 10.69 -14.60
C PHE A 141 -19.14 10.88 -13.28
N LYS A 142 -18.61 10.32 -12.22
CA LYS A 142 -18.96 10.65 -10.85
C LYS A 142 -17.84 11.55 -10.30
N ILE A 143 -18.15 12.83 -10.16
CA ILE A 143 -17.21 13.85 -9.69
C ILE A 143 -17.33 13.90 -8.17
N VAL A 144 -16.22 13.66 -7.48
CA VAL A 144 -16.17 13.57 -6.03
C VAL A 144 -15.31 14.68 -5.41
N ASP A 145 -15.39 14.87 -4.09
CA ASP A 145 -14.61 15.90 -3.38
C ASP A 145 -13.18 15.44 -3.01
N ALA A 146 -12.87 14.16 -3.05
CA ALA A 146 -11.51 13.66 -2.96
C ALA A 146 -10.83 13.67 -4.34
N GLY A 147 -9.51 13.83 -4.35
CA GLY A 147 -8.73 13.84 -5.58
C GLY A 147 -7.41 13.09 -5.45
N MET A 148 -6.58 13.20 -6.50
CA MET A 148 -5.26 12.58 -6.51
C MET A 148 -4.34 13.12 -5.40
N ASN A 149 -4.61 14.30 -4.85
CA ASN A 149 -3.89 14.84 -3.71
C ASN A 149 -4.18 14.07 -2.41
N ASP A 150 -5.36 13.45 -2.28
CA ASP A 150 -5.75 12.65 -1.13
C ASP A 150 -5.33 11.19 -1.29
N LEU A 151 -5.42 10.64 -2.51
CA LEU A 151 -5.05 9.26 -2.84
C LEU A 151 -4.41 9.21 -4.24
N ILE A 152 -3.09 9.33 -4.30
CA ILE A 152 -2.36 9.42 -5.57
C ILE A 152 -2.20 8.07 -6.29
N ARG A 153 -2.38 6.96 -5.60
CA ARG A 153 -2.06 5.62 -6.14
C ARG A 153 -2.76 5.25 -7.44
N PRO A 154 -4.05 5.58 -7.67
CA PRO A 154 -4.68 5.34 -8.97
C PRO A 154 -3.99 6.09 -10.11
N ALA A 155 -3.65 7.35 -9.93
CA ALA A 155 -2.98 8.17 -10.93
C ALA A 155 -1.53 7.74 -11.17
N LEU A 156 -0.77 7.50 -10.10
CA LEU A 156 0.68 7.25 -10.17
C LEU A 156 1.02 5.81 -10.61
N TYR A 157 0.24 4.82 -10.13
CA TYR A 157 0.55 3.40 -10.31
C TYR A 157 -0.54 2.63 -11.05
N GLN A 158 -1.61 3.29 -11.49
CA GLN A 158 -2.84 2.63 -11.94
C GLN A 158 -3.38 1.67 -10.86
N GLY A 159 -3.14 2.04 -9.58
CA GLY A 159 -3.48 1.22 -8.43
C GLY A 159 -4.98 1.08 -8.29
N TYR A 160 -5.45 -0.17 -8.24
CA TYR A 160 -6.84 -0.47 -8.00
C TYR A 160 -7.21 -0.20 -6.54
N HIS A 161 -8.36 0.43 -6.33
CA HIS A 161 -9.07 0.48 -5.07
C HIS A 161 -10.53 0.14 -5.33
N GLU A 162 -11.13 -0.66 -4.48
CA GLU A 162 -12.56 -0.91 -4.53
C GLU A 162 -13.29 0.34 -4.06
N ILE A 163 -14.35 0.73 -4.79
CA ILE A 163 -15.15 1.92 -4.49
C ILE A 163 -16.59 1.47 -4.36
N ILE A 164 -17.17 1.68 -3.19
CA ILE A 164 -18.52 1.26 -2.86
C ILE A 164 -19.31 2.44 -2.27
N PRO A 165 -20.64 2.45 -2.38
CA PRO A 165 -21.46 3.38 -1.63
C PRO A 165 -21.39 3.06 -0.13
N VAL A 166 -21.36 4.09 0.72
CA VAL A 166 -21.40 3.92 2.19
C VAL A 166 -22.75 3.38 2.67
N ARG A 167 -23.81 3.60 1.91
CA ARG A 167 -25.14 3.05 2.17
C ARG A 167 -25.50 2.07 1.06
N GLU A 168 -26.01 0.92 1.44
CA GLU A 168 -26.56 -0.04 0.47
C GLU A 168 -27.70 0.57 -0.34
N HIS A 169 -27.67 0.31 -1.63
CA HIS A 169 -28.72 0.69 -2.56
C HIS A 169 -29.63 -0.49 -2.85
N PRO A 170 -30.88 -0.48 -2.37
CA PRO A 170 -31.80 -1.61 -2.57
C PRO A 170 -32.14 -1.91 -4.02
N SER A 171 -31.94 -0.94 -4.92
CA SER A 171 -32.36 -1.02 -6.32
C SER A 171 -31.35 -1.66 -7.28
N GLY A 172 -30.14 -1.97 -6.84
CA GLY A 172 -29.19 -2.79 -7.60
C GLY A 172 -28.80 -2.32 -8.99
N SER A 173 -29.07 -1.06 -9.37
CA SER A 173 -28.61 -0.55 -10.66
C SER A 173 -27.07 -0.35 -10.64
N CYS A 174 -26.38 -1.02 -11.55
CA CYS A 174 -24.95 -0.82 -11.78
C CYS A 174 -24.76 0.03 -13.04
N ILE A 175 -23.73 0.86 -12.99
CA ILE A 175 -23.29 1.68 -14.12
C ILE A 175 -21.78 1.52 -14.30
N THR A 176 -21.31 1.77 -15.52
CA THR A 176 -19.88 1.95 -15.76
C THR A 176 -19.57 3.45 -15.75
N ALA A 177 -18.68 3.88 -14.83
CA ALA A 177 -18.32 5.28 -14.68
C ALA A 177 -16.82 5.47 -14.39
N ASP A 178 -16.33 6.67 -14.67
CA ASP A 178 -15.07 7.17 -14.14
C ASP A 178 -15.36 7.94 -12.84
N VAL A 179 -14.62 7.65 -11.76
CA VAL A 179 -14.67 8.41 -10.51
C VAL A 179 -13.51 9.38 -10.52
N VAL A 180 -13.82 10.67 -10.58
CA VAL A 180 -12.83 11.74 -10.80
C VAL A 180 -12.90 12.81 -9.73
N GLY A 181 -11.75 13.38 -9.38
CA GLY A 181 -11.65 14.43 -8.38
C GLY A 181 -11.84 15.84 -8.96
N PRO A 182 -11.64 16.88 -8.12
CA PRO A 182 -11.84 18.28 -8.47
C PRO A 182 -10.56 18.97 -8.96
N ILE A 183 -9.45 18.27 -9.12
CA ILE A 183 -8.15 18.84 -9.46
C ILE A 183 -8.06 19.08 -10.97
N CYS A 184 -7.50 20.22 -11.37
CA CYS A 184 -7.26 20.56 -12.77
C CYS A 184 -6.05 19.80 -13.32
N GLU A 185 -6.17 18.47 -13.38
CA GLU A 185 -5.14 17.54 -13.83
C GLU A 185 -5.78 16.33 -14.49
N SER A 186 -5.27 15.91 -15.65
CA SER A 186 -5.78 14.73 -16.37
C SER A 186 -5.64 13.43 -15.58
N GLY A 187 -4.69 13.37 -14.66
CA GLY A 187 -4.48 12.26 -13.75
C GLY A 187 -5.42 12.22 -12.54
N ASP A 188 -6.33 13.18 -12.39
CA ASP A 188 -7.20 13.26 -11.22
C ASP A 188 -8.39 12.31 -11.31
N PHE A 189 -8.11 11.04 -11.17
CA PHE A 189 -9.11 9.98 -11.09
C PHE A 189 -8.81 9.01 -9.94
N LEU A 190 -9.86 8.51 -9.32
CA LEU A 190 -9.80 7.41 -8.35
C LEU A 190 -10.11 6.06 -9.01
N ALA A 191 -10.92 6.06 -10.06
CA ALA A 191 -11.19 4.90 -10.90
C ALA A 191 -11.58 5.32 -12.32
N GLN A 192 -11.30 4.46 -13.30
CA GLN A 192 -11.68 4.61 -14.69
C GLN A 192 -12.41 3.37 -15.17
N ASN A 193 -13.48 3.58 -15.98
CA ASN A 193 -14.32 2.52 -16.55
C ASN A 193 -14.73 1.47 -15.50
N ARG A 194 -15.15 1.94 -14.32
CA ARG A 194 -15.49 1.10 -13.17
C ARG A 194 -16.96 0.73 -13.20
N ASP A 195 -17.25 -0.57 -13.17
CA ASP A 195 -18.60 -1.04 -12.86
C ASP A 195 -18.84 -0.87 -11.35
N MET A 196 -19.87 -0.12 -11.01
CA MET A 196 -20.17 0.26 -9.64
C MET A 196 -21.67 0.53 -9.49
N PRO A 197 -22.20 0.45 -8.25
CA PRO A 197 -23.56 0.89 -7.98
C PRO A 197 -23.77 2.34 -8.38
N ASP A 198 -24.94 2.65 -8.94
CA ASP A 198 -25.27 4.02 -9.37
C ASP A 198 -25.51 4.90 -8.14
N VAL A 199 -24.57 5.76 -7.84
CA VAL A 199 -24.61 6.72 -6.73
C VAL A 199 -25.05 8.09 -7.24
N ARG A 200 -25.87 8.78 -6.43
CA ARG A 200 -26.42 10.11 -6.75
C ARG A 200 -25.58 11.22 -6.11
N GLN A 201 -25.78 12.43 -6.61
CA GLN A 201 -25.22 13.63 -5.99
C GLN A 201 -25.56 13.70 -4.50
N GLY A 202 -24.56 13.99 -3.66
CA GLY A 202 -24.66 14.10 -2.22
C GLY A 202 -24.38 12.79 -1.48
N GLU A 203 -24.37 11.64 -2.14
CA GLU A 203 -24.10 10.34 -1.52
C GLU A 203 -22.61 10.16 -1.25
N LEU A 204 -22.29 9.35 -0.23
CA LEU A 204 -20.93 9.04 0.17
C LEU A 204 -20.46 7.73 -0.47
N LEU A 205 -19.22 7.76 -0.89
CA LEU A 205 -18.45 6.63 -1.38
C LEU A 205 -17.33 6.31 -0.41
N ALA A 206 -17.05 5.04 -0.25
CA ALA A 206 -15.89 4.51 0.45
C ALA A 206 -14.89 3.93 -0.55
N VAL A 207 -13.67 4.47 -0.57
CA VAL A 207 -12.55 3.96 -1.33
C VAL A 207 -11.74 3.07 -0.39
N LEU A 208 -11.83 1.76 -0.57
CA LEU A 208 -11.31 0.76 0.35
C LEU A 208 -9.79 0.57 0.20
N SER A 209 -9.18 -0.05 1.21
CA SER A 209 -7.75 -0.40 1.23
C SER A 209 -6.81 0.80 1.04
N ALA A 210 -7.20 1.96 1.57
CA ALA A 210 -6.46 3.22 1.47
C ALA A 210 -5.50 3.47 2.64
N GLY A 211 -5.35 2.53 3.60
CA GLY A 211 -4.55 2.75 4.81
C GLY A 211 -3.05 2.82 4.57
N ALA A 212 -2.52 2.07 3.59
CA ALA A 212 -1.12 2.17 3.23
C ALA A 212 -0.95 3.01 1.96
N TYR A 213 -0.03 3.97 2.00
CA TYR A 213 0.28 4.87 0.87
C TYR A 213 -0.91 5.72 0.41
N GLY A 214 -1.93 5.88 1.26
CA GLY A 214 -2.98 6.87 1.12
C GLY A 214 -2.49 8.20 1.72
N PHE A 215 -2.79 8.44 2.99
CA PHE A 215 -2.42 9.69 3.66
C PHE A 215 -0.91 9.97 3.61
N SER A 216 -0.04 8.97 3.79
CA SER A 216 1.42 9.14 3.76
C SER A 216 1.98 9.64 2.41
N MET A 217 1.22 9.52 1.33
CA MET A 217 1.54 10.06 0.00
C MET A 217 0.61 11.21 -0.41
N SER A 218 -0.28 11.64 0.46
CA SER A 218 -1.13 12.80 0.22
C SER A 218 -0.31 14.09 0.19
N SER A 219 -0.85 15.12 -0.45
CA SER A 219 -0.15 16.39 -0.66
C SER A 219 -1.12 17.57 -0.67
N ASN A 220 -0.56 18.77 -0.63
CA ASN A 220 -1.31 20.00 -0.83
C ASN A 220 -1.36 20.43 -2.31
N TYR A 221 -1.24 19.48 -3.24
CA TYR A 221 -1.33 19.79 -4.66
C TYR A 221 -2.61 20.56 -5.01
N ASN A 222 -2.51 21.56 -5.85
CA ASN A 222 -3.55 22.55 -6.16
C ASN A 222 -4.06 23.32 -4.91
N SER A 223 -3.18 23.54 -3.92
CA SER A 223 -3.48 24.24 -2.67
C SER A 223 -4.67 23.66 -1.91
N ARG A 224 -4.85 22.35 -1.97
CA ARG A 224 -5.91 21.65 -1.24
C ARG A 224 -5.44 21.27 0.16
N PRO A 225 -6.20 21.63 1.22
CA PRO A 225 -5.93 21.12 2.56
C PRO A 225 -6.05 19.59 2.62
N MET A 226 -5.14 18.94 3.36
CA MET A 226 -5.22 17.50 3.62
C MET A 226 -6.45 17.16 4.46
N ALA A 227 -7.02 15.99 4.17
CA ALA A 227 -8.16 15.46 4.92
C ALA A 227 -7.82 15.16 6.38
N GLU A 228 -8.84 15.08 7.22
CA GLU A 228 -8.69 14.56 8.58
C GLU A 228 -8.52 13.05 8.59
N GLU A 229 -7.88 12.53 9.65
CA GLU A 229 -7.83 11.09 9.91
C GLU A 229 -8.64 10.77 11.18
N VAL A 230 -9.50 9.78 11.07
CA VAL A 230 -10.37 9.31 12.14
C VAL A 230 -10.05 7.85 12.44
N LEU A 231 -9.75 7.55 13.69
CA LEU A 231 -9.61 6.19 14.20
C LEU A 231 -10.97 5.69 14.67
N VAL A 232 -11.37 4.53 14.16
CA VAL A 232 -12.58 3.81 14.59
C VAL A 232 -12.16 2.54 15.32
N ASP A 233 -12.73 2.34 16.52
CA ASP A 233 -12.53 1.15 17.34
C ASP A 233 -13.89 0.70 17.89
N GLY A 234 -14.45 -0.34 17.29
CA GLY A 234 -15.80 -0.79 17.55
C GLY A 234 -16.83 0.30 17.20
N ASP A 235 -17.57 0.77 18.19
CA ASP A 235 -18.56 1.85 18.10
C ASP A 235 -18.02 3.24 18.46
N GLN A 236 -16.75 3.31 18.83
CA GLN A 236 -16.05 4.57 19.18
C GLN A 236 -15.29 5.12 17.98
N TRP A 237 -15.19 6.43 17.91
CA TRP A 237 -14.36 7.10 16.91
C TRP A 237 -13.66 8.32 17.51
N ASN A 238 -12.46 8.60 17.02
CA ASN A 238 -11.64 9.72 17.47
C ASN A 238 -10.92 10.36 16.28
N VAL A 239 -10.91 11.69 16.25
CA VAL A 239 -10.06 12.43 15.30
C VAL A 239 -8.62 12.31 15.80
N ILE A 240 -7.79 11.58 15.06
CA ILE A 240 -6.35 11.40 15.36
C ILE A 240 -5.47 12.39 14.61
N ARG A 241 -6.01 13.03 13.56
CA ARG A 241 -5.41 14.14 12.84
C ARG A 241 -6.49 15.09 12.36
N SER A 242 -6.40 16.35 12.76
CA SER A 242 -7.33 17.38 12.30
C SER A 242 -7.13 17.69 10.82
N ARG A 243 -8.21 18.03 10.14
CA ARG A 243 -8.16 18.57 8.77
C ARG A 243 -7.29 19.83 8.75
N GLN A 244 -6.45 19.98 7.73
CA GLN A 244 -5.73 21.25 7.54
C GLN A 244 -6.67 22.41 7.25
N SER A 245 -6.34 23.56 7.80
CA SER A 245 -6.93 24.85 7.44
C SER A 245 -6.18 25.52 6.28
N TRP A 246 -6.70 26.61 5.75
CA TRP A 246 -5.99 27.40 4.74
C TRP A 246 -4.74 28.06 5.31
N GLU A 247 -4.75 28.42 6.60
CA GLU A 247 -3.60 28.96 7.31
C GLU A 247 -2.46 27.94 7.44
N ASP A 248 -2.78 26.66 7.49
CA ASP A 248 -1.78 25.59 7.51
C ASP A 248 -0.99 25.52 6.20
N LEU A 249 -1.58 25.91 5.07
CA LEU A 249 -0.91 25.90 3.76
C LEU A 249 0.19 26.95 3.66
N ILE A 250 0.00 28.09 4.30
CA ILE A 250 0.93 29.24 4.26
C ILE A 250 1.80 29.34 5.52
N ARG A 251 1.73 28.33 6.39
CA ARG A 251 2.51 28.31 7.63
C ARG A 251 4.01 28.38 7.34
N GLY A 252 4.66 29.38 7.88
CA GLY A 252 6.09 29.61 7.69
C GLY A 252 6.44 30.50 6.49
N GLU A 253 5.44 30.98 5.74
CA GLU A 253 5.65 31.99 4.72
C GLU A 253 5.70 33.39 5.34
N SER A 254 6.46 34.28 4.73
CA SER A 254 6.54 35.69 5.10
C SER A 254 6.63 36.57 3.85
N ILE A 255 6.04 37.76 3.95
CA ILE A 255 6.16 38.79 2.91
C ILE A 255 7.44 39.59 3.23
N PRO A 256 8.43 39.63 2.33
CA PRO A 256 9.60 40.49 2.53
C PRO A 256 9.19 41.97 2.63
N GLU A 257 9.86 42.73 3.50
CA GLU A 257 9.72 44.20 3.57
C GLU A 257 10.32 44.90 2.34
#